data_4be6d9c265e6be28d504e0ee252ba557
#
_entry.id   4be6d9c265e6be28d504e0ee252ba557
#
_cell.length_a   1.000
_cell.length_b   1.000
_cell.length_c   1.000
_cell.angle_alpha   90.00
_cell.angle_beta   90.00
_cell.angle_gamma   90.00
#
_symmetry.space_group_name_H-M   'P 1'
#
loop_
_entity.id
_entity.type
_entity.pdbx_description
1 polymer ?
#
loop_
_entity_poly.entity_id
_entity_poly.type
_entity_poly.pdbx_seq_one_letter_code
_entity_poly.pdbx_strand_id
1 'polypeptide(L)'
;MRPSTFLLSGVVAALPMAADAATVTVTIPRLAVAEYHRPYVAAWLEPAGGGAARTVFVWFDVKKKGAEPGTKWLADLRSWWRKGGRSLRLPADGISGATRAPGTYSVALPNLPAGQYVLHVEAARETGGREIVSVPITMPSRGGAAKGNAEVAAVTVR
;
A
#
# COMPACT_ATOMS: atom_id res chain seq x y z
N MET A 1 -59.19 23.35 -34.62
CA MET A 1 -58.05 22.36 -34.71
C MET A 1 -56.84 22.97 -34.07
N ARG A 2 -56.45 22.49 -32.90
CA ARG A 2 -55.19 22.90 -32.20
C ARG A 2 -54.19 21.77 -32.27
N PRO A 3 -52.96 21.98 -32.73
CA PRO A 3 -51.95 20.93 -32.71
C PRO A 3 -51.31 20.81 -31.29
N SER A 4 -51.37 19.63 -30.71
CA SER A 4 -50.69 19.28 -29.48
C SER A 4 -49.22 19.00 -29.75
N THR A 5 -48.35 19.82 -29.18
CA THR A 5 -46.89 19.62 -29.25
C THR A 5 -46.48 18.69 -28.13
N PHE A 6 -46.04 17.48 -28.44
CA PHE A 6 -45.40 16.54 -27.52
C PHE A 6 -43.95 16.94 -27.32
N LEU A 7 -43.60 17.38 -26.10
CA LEU A 7 -42.25 17.56 -25.66
C LEU A 7 -41.68 16.21 -25.21
N LEU A 8 -40.75 15.66 -26.00
CA LEU A 8 -39.98 14.48 -25.64
C LEU A 8 -38.87 14.92 -24.67
N SER A 9 -39.05 14.69 -23.37
CA SER A 9 -37.97 14.88 -22.37
C SER A 9 -37.02 13.70 -22.44
N GLY A 10 -35.87 13.92 -23.04
CA GLY A 10 -34.75 12.95 -23.04
C GLY A 10 -34.10 12.88 -21.64
N VAL A 11 -34.25 11.76 -20.96
CA VAL A 11 -33.49 11.45 -19.75
C VAL A 11 -32.10 11.05 -20.18
N VAL A 12 -31.11 11.92 -19.96
CA VAL A 12 -29.71 11.60 -20.10
C VAL A 12 -29.31 10.78 -18.87
N ALA A 13 -29.19 9.46 -19.01
CA ALA A 13 -28.64 8.61 -18.00
C ALA A 13 -27.12 8.85 -17.93
N ALA A 14 -26.67 9.53 -16.90
CA ALA A 14 -25.25 9.63 -16.57
C ALA A 14 -24.75 8.24 -16.14
N LEU A 15 -23.92 7.61 -16.97
CA LEU A 15 -23.21 6.39 -16.60
C LEU A 15 -22.22 6.73 -15.48
N PRO A 16 -22.21 5.98 -14.38
CA PRO A 16 -21.18 6.17 -13.37
C PRO A 16 -19.82 5.84 -14.00
N MET A 17 -18.95 6.83 -14.10
CA MET A 17 -17.54 6.59 -14.39
C MET A 17 -16.95 5.83 -13.19
N ALA A 18 -16.56 4.58 -13.39
CA ALA A 18 -15.77 3.87 -12.41
C ALA A 18 -14.45 4.64 -12.23
N ALA A 19 -14.26 5.23 -11.06
CA ALA A 19 -12.98 5.81 -10.71
C ALA A 19 -11.97 4.66 -10.65
N ASP A 20 -10.87 4.77 -11.41
CA ASP A 20 -9.78 3.82 -11.32
C ASP A 20 -9.29 3.75 -9.87
N ALA A 21 -9.15 2.52 -9.35
CA ALA A 21 -8.65 2.30 -8.00
C ALA A 21 -7.23 2.87 -7.89
N ALA A 22 -6.99 3.74 -6.91
CA ALA A 22 -5.66 4.27 -6.66
C ALA A 22 -4.67 3.12 -6.41
N THR A 23 -3.45 3.28 -6.90
CA THR A 23 -2.42 2.25 -6.85
C THR A 23 -1.15 2.78 -6.19
N VAL A 24 -0.61 2.03 -5.24
CA VAL A 24 0.74 2.27 -4.71
C VAL A 24 1.75 1.44 -5.49
N THR A 25 2.82 2.07 -5.92
CA THR A 25 3.97 1.42 -6.57
C THR A 25 5.19 1.58 -5.68
N VAL A 26 5.83 0.46 -5.32
CA VAL A 26 7.02 0.41 -4.48
C VAL A 26 8.17 -0.17 -5.28
N THR A 27 9.32 0.51 -5.27
CA THR A 27 10.56 0.03 -5.88
C THR A 27 11.53 -0.42 -4.81
N ILE A 28 11.88 -1.70 -4.83
CA ILE A 28 12.90 -2.32 -3.98
C ILE A 28 14.23 -2.24 -4.73
N PRO A 29 15.26 -1.59 -4.17
CA PRO A 29 16.52 -1.40 -4.85
C PRO A 29 17.34 -2.69 -4.90
N ARG A 30 18.23 -2.77 -5.88
CA ARG A 30 19.31 -3.74 -5.87
C ARG A 30 20.45 -3.19 -5.01
N LEU A 31 20.80 -3.91 -3.95
CA LEU A 31 21.87 -3.51 -3.03
C LEU A 31 23.12 -4.35 -3.30
N ALA A 32 24.27 -3.69 -3.38
CA ALA A 32 25.57 -4.32 -3.46
C ALA A 32 26.08 -4.62 -2.04
N VAL A 33 25.61 -5.72 -1.46
CA VAL A 33 25.99 -6.18 -0.11
C VAL A 33 26.51 -7.59 -0.18
N ALA A 34 27.36 -7.98 0.79
CA ALA A 34 28.01 -9.30 0.81
C ALA A 34 26.97 -10.44 0.90
N GLU A 35 25.91 -10.23 1.66
CA GLU A 35 24.80 -11.17 1.81
C GLU A 35 23.47 -10.42 1.63
N TYR A 36 22.70 -10.83 0.65
CA TYR A 36 21.42 -10.19 0.34
C TYR A 36 20.24 -11.09 0.73
N HIS A 37 19.44 -10.61 1.66
CA HIS A 37 18.14 -11.17 1.98
C HIS A 37 17.04 -10.23 1.45
N ARG A 38 15.95 -10.81 0.94
CA ARG A 38 14.78 -10.02 0.52
C ARG A 38 14.18 -9.35 1.75
N PRO A 39 13.87 -8.04 1.68
CA PRO A 39 13.29 -7.34 2.81
C PRO A 39 11.87 -7.81 3.10
N TYR A 40 11.49 -7.78 4.37
CA TYR A 40 10.08 -7.67 4.75
C TYR A 40 9.63 -6.25 4.49
N VAL A 41 8.44 -6.09 3.92
CA VAL A 41 7.90 -4.78 3.58
C VAL A 41 6.44 -4.70 4.04
N ALA A 42 6.08 -3.64 4.76
CA ALA A 42 4.70 -3.32 5.06
C ALA A 42 4.35 -1.93 4.60
N ALA A 43 3.12 -1.77 4.12
CA ALA A 43 2.54 -0.48 3.81
C ALA A 43 1.25 -0.28 4.60
N TRP A 44 1.06 0.93 5.12
CA TRP A 44 -0.16 1.30 5.82
C TRP A 44 -0.51 2.77 5.59
N LEU A 45 -1.77 3.08 5.76
CA LEU A 45 -2.34 4.41 5.64
C LEU A 45 -2.72 4.93 7.03
N GLU A 46 -2.41 6.18 7.28
CA GLU A 46 -2.89 6.92 8.45
C GLU A 46 -3.66 8.16 7.98
N PRO A 47 -4.87 8.45 8.52
CA PRO A 47 -5.53 9.72 8.28
C PRO A 47 -4.64 10.87 8.80
N ALA A 48 -4.47 11.94 8.02
CA ALA A 48 -3.61 13.07 8.40
C ALA A 48 -4.09 13.78 9.68
N GLY A 49 -5.38 13.74 9.96
CA GLY A 49 -5.99 14.27 11.17
C GLY A 49 -5.93 13.34 12.39
N GLY A 50 -5.25 12.19 12.29
CA GLY A 50 -5.21 11.15 13.31
C GLY A 50 -6.32 10.11 13.15
N GLY A 51 -6.13 8.95 13.75
CA GLY A 51 -7.06 7.83 13.68
C GLY A 51 -6.35 6.50 13.54
N ALA A 52 -7.13 5.43 13.35
CA ALA A 52 -6.59 4.09 13.20
C ALA A 52 -5.83 3.93 11.89
N ALA A 53 -4.65 3.33 11.98
CA ALA A 53 -3.87 2.93 10.81
C ALA A 53 -4.54 1.74 10.10
N ARG A 54 -4.47 1.72 8.78
CA ARG A 54 -4.98 0.63 7.95
C ARG A 54 -3.86 0.02 7.12
N THR A 55 -3.54 -1.24 7.38
CA THR A 55 -2.56 -1.98 6.57
C THR A 55 -3.07 -2.15 5.14
N VAL A 56 -2.22 -1.83 4.17
CA VAL A 56 -2.47 -2.01 2.74
C VAL A 56 -1.94 -3.36 2.28
N PHE A 57 -0.68 -3.64 2.60
CA PHE A 57 -0.06 -4.94 2.36
C PHE A 57 1.06 -5.21 3.36
N VAL A 58 1.43 -6.49 3.47
CA VAL A 58 2.65 -6.93 4.15
C VAL A 58 3.26 -8.10 3.37
N TRP A 59 4.54 -7.94 3.00
CA TRP A 59 5.34 -8.96 2.31
C TRP A 59 6.34 -9.56 3.27
N PHE A 60 6.25 -10.87 3.48
CA PHE A 60 7.07 -11.62 4.41
C PHE A 60 7.21 -13.07 3.96
N ASP A 61 8.03 -13.86 4.62
CA ASP A 61 8.14 -15.30 4.35
C ASP A 61 6.88 -16.02 4.82
N VAL A 62 5.85 -16.10 3.97
CA VAL A 62 4.56 -16.72 4.28
C VAL A 62 4.72 -18.22 4.53
N LYS A 63 5.65 -18.86 3.81
CA LYS A 63 6.00 -20.27 3.95
C LYS A 63 7.51 -20.38 4.13
N LYS A 64 7.99 -20.35 5.36
CA LYS A 64 9.39 -20.63 5.61
C LYS A 64 9.64 -22.13 5.53
N LYS A 65 10.66 -22.53 4.76
CA LYS A 65 11.21 -23.88 4.82
C LYS A 65 12.05 -23.98 6.09
N GLY A 66 11.58 -24.74 7.11
CA GLY A 66 12.27 -24.95 8.37
C GLY A 66 11.34 -24.80 9.57
N ALA A 67 11.90 -24.90 10.77
CA ALA A 67 11.15 -25.01 12.02
C ALA A 67 10.42 -23.75 12.46
N GLU A 68 10.72 -22.57 11.86
CA GLU A 68 10.17 -21.29 12.33
C GLU A 68 9.33 -20.59 11.29
N PRO A 69 8.11 -20.15 11.63
CA PRO A 69 7.28 -19.37 10.71
C PRO A 69 7.85 -17.97 10.49
N GLY A 70 7.77 -17.47 9.25
CA GLY A 70 8.24 -16.12 8.91
C GLY A 70 7.55 -15.00 9.67
N THR A 71 6.38 -15.24 10.25
CA THR A 71 5.67 -14.30 11.12
C THR A 71 6.46 -13.89 12.37
N LYS A 72 7.45 -14.70 12.78
CA LYS A 72 8.31 -14.41 13.94
C LYS A 72 9.07 -13.08 13.79
N TRP A 73 9.46 -12.71 12.58
CA TRP A 73 10.26 -11.50 12.32
C TRP A 73 9.44 -10.29 11.87
N LEU A 74 8.11 -10.37 11.85
CA LEU A 74 7.25 -9.23 11.52
C LEU A 74 7.46 -8.05 12.47
N ALA A 75 7.88 -8.29 13.71
CA ALA A 75 8.21 -7.25 14.66
C ALA A 75 9.41 -6.37 14.26
N ASP A 76 10.23 -6.81 13.29
CA ASP A 76 11.33 -6.01 12.74
C ASP A 76 10.80 -4.82 11.91
N LEU A 77 9.60 -4.91 11.37
CA LEU A 77 8.84 -3.79 10.83
C LEU A 77 8.24 -2.97 12.00
N ARG A 78 9.11 -2.29 12.73
CA ARG A 78 8.81 -1.76 14.07
C ARG A 78 7.71 -0.71 14.12
N SER A 79 7.65 0.15 13.10
CA SER A 79 6.64 1.20 13.07
C SER A 79 5.28 0.65 12.69
N TRP A 80 5.21 -0.14 11.62
CA TRP A 80 4.00 -0.84 11.23
C TRP A 80 3.49 -1.74 12.36
N TRP A 81 4.39 -2.49 13.02
CA TRP A 81 4.05 -3.39 14.13
C TRP A 81 3.33 -2.65 15.27
N ARG A 82 3.85 -1.47 15.66
CA ARG A 82 3.23 -0.63 16.70
C ARG A 82 1.93 0.02 16.24
N LYS A 83 1.78 0.32 14.94
CA LYS A 83 0.60 0.97 14.36
C LYS A 83 -0.57 0.00 14.07
N GLY A 84 -0.49 -1.22 14.54
CA GLY A 84 -1.56 -2.20 14.44
C GLY A 84 -1.16 -3.54 13.87
N GLY A 85 0.02 -3.66 13.25
CA GLY A 85 0.51 -4.92 12.67
C GLY A 85 0.47 -6.10 13.64
N ARG A 86 0.85 -5.86 14.90
CA ARG A 86 0.85 -6.87 15.96
C ARG A 86 -0.54 -7.47 16.28
N SER A 87 -1.61 -6.76 15.92
CA SER A 87 -2.98 -7.20 16.18
C SER A 87 -3.57 -7.98 15.00
N LEU A 88 -2.87 -8.03 13.87
CA LEU A 88 -3.32 -8.74 12.69
C LEU A 88 -3.01 -10.24 12.80
N ARG A 89 -3.98 -11.05 12.41
CA ARG A 89 -3.76 -12.48 12.20
C ARG A 89 -3.25 -12.70 10.79
N LEU A 90 -2.00 -13.07 10.64
CA LEU A 90 -1.34 -13.28 9.36
C LEU A 90 -0.98 -14.77 9.17
N PRO A 91 -1.04 -15.28 7.93
CA PRO A 91 -1.39 -14.57 6.69
C PRO A 91 -2.88 -14.23 6.60
N ALA A 92 -3.21 -13.09 6.00
CA ALA A 92 -4.56 -12.62 5.76
C ALA A 92 -4.77 -12.29 4.27
N ASP A 93 -5.91 -12.67 3.72
CA ASP A 93 -6.25 -12.45 2.32
C ASP A 93 -6.28 -10.94 1.99
N GLY A 94 -5.82 -10.62 0.80
CA GLY A 94 -5.81 -9.24 0.28
C GLY A 94 -4.68 -8.36 0.80
N ILE A 95 -3.99 -8.73 1.90
CA ILE A 95 -2.88 -7.95 2.44
C ILE A 95 -1.56 -8.71 2.54
N SER A 96 -1.58 -10.03 2.68
CA SER A 96 -0.37 -10.83 2.82
C SER A 96 0.21 -11.26 1.47
N GLY A 97 1.53 -11.17 1.35
CA GLY A 97 2.26 -11.64 0.19
C GLY A 97 3.67 -12.09 0.55
N ALA A 98 4.29 -12.84 -0.37
CA ALA A 98 5.69 -13.24 -0.21
C ALA A 98 6.64 -12.07 -0.36
N THR A 99 7.83 -12.16 0.23
CA THR A 99 8.95 -11.23 0.02
C THR A 99 9.25 -11.04 -1.47
N ARG A 100 9.66 -9.85 -1.85
CA ARG A 100 9.93 -9.47 -3.24
C ARG A 100 11.42 -9.31 -3.49
N ALA A 101 11.85 -9.72 -4.69
CA ALA A 101 13.20 -9.43 -5.19
C ALA A 101 13.34 -7.92 -5.53
N PRO A 102 14.57 -7.40 -5.75
CA PRO A 102 14.73 -6.06 -6.31
C PRO A 102 13.89 -5.88 -7.57
N GLY A 103 13.13 -4.78 -7.63
CA GLY A 103 12.18 -4.51 -8.71
C GLY A 103 11.09 -3.53 -8.30
N THR A 104 10.14 -3.30 -9.20
CA THR A 104 9.02 -2.38 -9.00
C THR A 104 7.72 -3.16 -8.97
N TYR A 105 6.90 -2.91 -7.95
CA TYR A 105 5.68 -3.66 -7.65
C TYR A 105 4.52 -2.71 -7.36
N SER A 106 3.36 -3.01 -7.91
CA SER A 106 2.15 -2.21 -7.74
C SER A 106 1.08 -2.99 -6.98
N VAL A 107 0.41 -2.32 -6.05
CA VAL A 107 -0.69 -2.85 -5.24
C VAL A 107 -1.83 -1.84 -5.25
N ALA A 108 -3.05 -2.31 -5.47
CA ALA A 108 -4.23 -1.45 -5.38
C ALA A 108 -4.43 -0.94 -3.95
N LEU A 109 -4.72 0.34 -3.80
CA LEU A 109 -5.14 0.88 -2.51
C LEU A 109 -6.59 0.47 -2.22
N PRO A 110 -6.92 0.25 -0.94
CA PRO A 110 -8.31 0.01 -0.56
C PRO A 110 -9.16 1.26 -0.82
N ASN A 111 -10.45 1.08 -1.00
CA ASN A 111 -11.38 2.20 -1.03
C ASN A 111 -11.30 2.97 0.29
N LEU A 112 -11.08 4.27 0.18
CA LEU A 112 -10.96 5.19 1.30
C LEU A 112 -11.99 6.31 1.18
N PRO A 113 -12.54 6.80 2.29
CA PRO A 113 -13.28 8.05 2.30
C PRO A 113 -12.45 9.20 1.74
N ALA A 114 -13.10 10.21 1.20
CA ALA A 114 -12.42 11.43 0.77
C ALA A 114 -11.70 12.08 1.96
N GLY A 115 -10.46 12.50 1.76
CA GLY A 115 -9.66 13.09 2.82
C GLY A 115 -8.16 13.03 2.56
N GLN A 116 -7.42 13.53 3.52
CA GLN A 116 -5.96 13.53 3.49
C GLN A 116 -5.41 12.35 4.30
N TYR A 117 -4.44 11.66 3.74
CA TYR A 117 -3.78 10.50 4.35
C TYR A 117 -2.27 10.59 4.17
N VAL A 118 -1.56 9.85 4.99
CA VAL A 118 -0.15 9.55 4.77
C VAL A 118 -0.01 8.06 4.55
N LEU A 119 0.53 7.69 3.40
CA LEU A 119 0.95 6.32 3.12
C LEU A 119 2.38 6.15 3.64
N HIS A 120 2.59 5.16 4.46
CA HIS A 120 3.91 4.75 4.94
C HIS A 120 4.27 3.41 4.34
N VAL A 121 5.51 3.27 3.91
CA VAL A 121 6.11 2.01 3.47
C VAL A 121 7.36 1.77 4.32
N GLU A 122 7.38 0.69 5.09
CA GLU A 122 8.51 0.28 5.90
C GLU A 122 9.10 -0.99 5.33
N ALA A 123 10.42 -1.00 5.16
CA ALA A 123 11.18 -2.18 4.78
C ALA A 123 12.20 -2.50 5.87
N ALA A 124 12.35 -3.80 6.17
CA ALA A 124 13.37 -4.32 7.09
C ALA A 124 14.01 -5.56 6.48
N ARG A 125 15.32 -5.60 6.45
CA ARG A 125 16.10 -6.69 5.86
C ARG A 125 16.91 -7.41 6.93
N GLU A 126 16.92 -8.74 6.89
CA GLU A 126 17.76 -9.56 7.75
C GLU A 126 19.22 -9.19 7.53
N THR A 127 19.98 -9.04 8.61
CA THR A 127 21.38 -8.56 8.62
C THR A 127 21.60 -7.22 7.91
N GLY A 128 20.53 -6.46 7.70
CA GLY A 128 20.54 -5.20 6.96
C GLY A 128 19.88 -4.05 7.68
N GLY A 129 19.50 -3.06 6.87
CA GLY A 129 18.88 -1.84 7.34
C GLY A 129 17.37 -1.96 7.53
N ARG A 130 16.83 -0.86 8.02
CA ARG A 130 15.38 -0.61 8.09
C ARG A 130 15.13 0.83 7.65
N GLU A 131 14.14 1.01 6.81
CA GLU A 131 13.78 2.33 6.27
C GLU A 131 12.28 2.50 6.22
N ILE A 132 11.82 3.73 6.41
CA ILE A 132 10.44 4.14 6.21
C ILE A 132 10.40 5.28 5.21
N VAL A 133 9.55 5.14 4.20
CA VAL A 133 9.22 6.19 3.23
C VAL A 133 7.77 6.58 3.41
N SER A 134 7.49 7.86 3.51
CA SER A 134 6.15 8.40 3.73
C SER A 134 5.72 9.29 2.59
N VAL A 135 4.50 9.10 2.11
CA VAL A 135 3.91 9.84 0.99
C VAL A 135 2.58 10.45 1.42
N PRO A 136 2.46 11.78 1.53
CA PRO A 136 1.17 12.43 1.70
C PRO A 136 0.32 12.26 0.44
N ILE A 137 -0.94 11.89 0.61
CA ILE A 137 -1.91 11.72 -0.47
C ILE A 137 -3.26 12.34 -0.10
N THR A 138 -4.04 12.68 -1.11
CA THR A 138 -5.42 13.14 -0.94
C THR A 138 -6.34 12.25 -1.77
N MET A 139 -7.31 11.62 -1.12
CA MET A 139 -8.29 10.80 -1.82
C MET A 139 -9.54 11.64 -2.17
N PRO A 140 -10.13 11.43 -3.35
CA PRO A 140 -9.81 10.38 -4.33
C PRO A 140 -8.75 10.73 -5.38
N SER A 141 -8.20 11.93 -5.45
CA SER A 141 -7.65 12.41 -6.71
C SER A 141 -6.20 12.90 -6.71
N ARG A 142 -5.51 12.93 -5.59
CA ARG A 142 -4.13 13.39 -5.57
C ARG A 142 -3.21 12.34 -4.96
N GLY A 143 -2.47 11.66 -5.83
CA GLY A 143 -1.35 10.82 -5.45
C GLY A 143 -0.14 11.63 -5.01
N GLY A 144 0.97 10.96 -4.83
CA GLY A 144 2.23 11.55 -4.43
C GLY A 144 3.39 10.59 -4.69
N ALA A 145 4.60 11.08 -4.48
CA ALA A 145 5.81 10.27 -4.61
C ALA A 145 6.85 10.68 -3.57
N ALA A 146 7.63 9.72 -3.12
CA ALA A 146 8.80 9.95 -2.28
C ALA A 146 9.90 8.95 -2.64
N LYS A 147 11.16 9.33 -2.39
CA LYS A 147 12.32 8.47 -2.56
C LYS A 147 12.82 8.03 -1.19
N GLY A 148 13.30 6.80 -1.13
CA GLY A 148 14.09 6.32 -0.02
C GLY A 148 15.59 6.44 -0.29
N ASN A 149 16.40 5.99 0.65
CA ASN A 149 17.84 6.13 0.61
C ASN A 149 18.58 4.79 0.63
N ALA A 150 17.93 3.73 1.06
CA ALA A 150 18.57 2.42 1.28
C ALA A 150 17.68 1.24 0.92
N GLU A 151 16.74 0.88 1.77
CA GLU A 151 15.94 -0.36 1.63
C GLU A 151 14.73 -0.18 0.70
N VAL A 152 14.31 1.06 0.46
CA VAL A 152 13.24 1.45 -0.48
C VAL A 152 13.79 2.50 -1.44
N ALA A 153 13.74 2.26 -2.74
CA ALA A 153 14.22 3.24 -3.71
C ALA A 153 13.17 4.35 -3.96
N ALA A 154 11.93 3.97 -4.12
CA ALA A 154 10.85 4.93 -4.38
C ALA A 154 9.48 4.36 -3.99
N VAL A 155 8.57 5.26 -3.64
CA VAL A 155 7.14 4.98 -3.45
C VAL A 155 6.36 6.01 -4.25
N THR A 156 5.41 5.57 -5.04
CA THR A 156 4.53 6.44 -5.84
C THR A 156 3.08 5.99 -5.65
N VAL A 157 2.17 6.95 -5.53
CA VAL A 157 0.72 6.71 -5.51
C VAL A 157 0.09 7.44 -6.70
N ARG A 158 -0.75 6.75 -7.45
CA ARG A 158 -1.51 7.28 -8.59
C ARG A 158 -2.95 6.83 -8.52
#